data_a698defc14b0666769ebc8d0bb7b0a88
#
_entry.id   a698defc14b0666769ebc8d0bb7b0a88
#
_cell.length_a   1.000
_cell.length_b   1.000
_cell.length_c   1.000
_cell.angle_alpha   90.00
_cell.angle_beta   90.00
_cell.angle_gamma   90.00
#
_symmetry.space_group_name_H-M   'P 1'
#
loop_
_entity.id
_entity.type
_entity.pdbx_description
1 polymer ?
#
loop_
_entity_poly.entity_id
_entity_poly.type
_entity_poly.pdbx_seq_one_letter_code
_entity_poly.pdbx_strand_id
1 'polypeptide(L)'
;MYRRSALEAVKIGDEYLDEDFFMYKEDVDLSWRFQLFGFNCWYFPKAVAFHGRGTGVIERRTIRQIFKNRRNLSKFQRFYSFRNQHLMNFKNTPIATYLRYFPQILSRDISSTLYAIIYEPFQFKAMFQYFKILPSTLKKRKHIMKNRKATSKTINKWMVQKP
;
A
#
# COMPACT_ATOMS: atom_id res chain seq x y z
N MET A 1 -9.47 13.80 -7.89
CA MET A 1 -9.01 15.21 -7.82
C MET A 1 -8.43 15.45 -6.42
N TYR A 2 -7.31 16.16 -6.30
CA TYR A 2 -6.65 16.44 -5.02
C TYR A 2 -6.64 17.95 -4.76
N ARG A 3 -6.86 18.33 -3.51
CA ARG A 3 -6.68 19.72 -3.08
C ARG A 3 -5.18 20.01 -2.98
N ARG A 4 -4.69 21.08 -3.59
CA ARG A 4 -3.26 21.43 -3.61
C ARG A 4 -2.67 21.57 -2.21
N SER A 5 -3.36 22.29 -1.30
CA SER A 5 -2.91 22.44 0.08
C SER A 5 -2.78 21.12 0.85
N ALA A 6 -3.61 20.12 0.51
CA ALA A 6 -3.50 18.78 1.09
C ALA A 6 -2.30 18.01 0.52
N LEU A 7 -2.03 18.15 -0.79
CA LEU A 7 -0.83 17.58 -1.41
C LEU A 7 0.44 18.13 -0.78
N GLU A 8 0.53 19.45 -0.62
CA GLU A 8 1.67 20.09 0.03
C GLU A 8 1.86 19.60 1.47
N ALA A 9 0.75 19.43 2.22
CA ALA A 9 0.81 18.97 3.59
C ALA A 9 1.32 17.53 3.76
N VAL A 10 1.07 16.64 2.79
CA VAL A 10 1.48 15.22 2.84
C VAL A 10 2.76 14.93 2.06
N LYS A 11 3.38 15.95 1.48
CA LYS A 11 4.63 15.87 0.74
C LYS A 11 5.76 15.33 1.63
N ILE A 12 6.64 14.52 1.07
CA ILE A 12 7.81 13.98 1.79
C ILE A 12 9.07 14.50 1.07
N GLY A 13 9.76 15.46 1.69
CA GLY A 13 10.79 16.21 0.97
C GLY A 13 10.17 16.92 -0.24
N ASP A 14 10.62 16.62 -1.45
CA ASP A 14 10.07 17.15 -2.69
C ASP A 14 9.11 16.20 -3.42
N GLU A 15 8.81 15.03 -2.83
CA GLU A 15 8.01 13.98 -3.45
C GLU A 15 6.52 14.07 -3.04
N TYR A 16 5.62 14.26 -4.00
CA TYR A 16 4.17 14.06 -3.80
C TYR A 16 3.81 12.58 -3.81
N LEU A 17 4.28 11.86 -4.82
CA LEU A 17 4.26 10.40 -4.87
C LEU A 17 5.62 9.88 -4.43
N ASP A 18 5.66 8.78 -3.72
CA ASP A 18 6.92 8.19 -3.27
C ASP A 18 7.67 7.54 -4.44
N GLU A 19 8.77 8.15 -4.84
CA GLU A 19 9.57 7.73 -5.99
C GLU A 19 10.21 6.36 -5.80
N ASP A 20 10.43 5.92 -4.56
CA ASP A 20 10.91 4.56 -4.26
C ASP A 20 9.95 3.47 -4.78
N PHE A 21 8.67 3.82 -4.98
CA PHE A 21 7.68 2.87 -5.51
C PHE A 21 7.80 2.67 -7.01
N PHE A 22 8.22 3.68 -7.74
CA PHE A 22 8.29 3.70 -9.19
C PHE A 22 6.93 3.48 -9.88
N MET A 23 6.25 2.35 -9.59
CA MET A 23 4.95 1.99 -10.14
C MET A 23 4.21 1.04 -9.18
N TYR A 24 2.89 1.15 -9.14
CA TYR A 24 1.97 0.42 -8.25
C TYR A 24 2.09 0.77 -6.78
N LYS A 25 0.95 1.07 -6.17
CA LYS A 25 0.75 1.45 -4.76
C LYS A 25 1.17 2.88 -4.40
N GLU A 26 1.73 3.66 -5.30
CA GLU A 26 2.04 5.08 -5.08
C GLU A 26 0.78 5.90 -4.81
N ASP A 27 -0.32 5.59 -5.51
CA ASP A 27 -1.65 6.20 -5.35
C ASP A 27 -2.31 5.79 -4.02
N VAL A 28 -2.19 4.52 -3.66
CA VAL A 28 -2.68 4.00 -2.38
C VAL A 28 -1.87 4.57 -1.22
N ASP A 29 -0.55 4.67 -1.37
CA ASP A 29 0.34 5.29 -0.41
C ASP A 29 -0.03 6.75 -0.14
N LEU A 30 -0.21 7.53 -1.21
CA LEU A 30 -0.64 8.92 -1.12
C LEU A 30 -1.99 9.04 -0.41
N SER A 31 -2.95 8.21 -0.77
CA SER A 31 -4.28 8.17 -0.15
C SER A 31 -4.19 7.82 1.34
N TRP A 32 -3.30 6.92 1.72
CA TRP A 32 -3.08 6.56 3.11
C TRP A 32 -2.43 7.71 3.89
N ARG A 33 -1.44 8.41 3.29
CA ARG A 33 -0.84 9.60 3.89
C ARG A 33 -1.88 10.69 4.13
N PHE A 34 -2.81 10.94 3.19
CA PHE A 34 -3.92 11.87 3.44
C PHE A 34 -4.69 11.53 4.70
N GLN A 35 -5.07 10.29 4.90
CA GLN A 35 -5.78 9.84 6.09
C GLN A 35 -4.93 9.99 7.36
N LEU A 36 -3.65 9.65 7.31
CA LEU A 36 -2.73 9.84 8.44
C LEU A 36 -2.59 11.31 8.85
N PHE A 37 -2.61 12.21 7.89
CA PHE A 37 -2.53 13.66 8.13
C PHE A 37 -3.89 14.30 8.44
N GLY A 38 -4.96 13.51 8.56
CA GLY A 38 -6.29 13.96 8.97
C GLY A 38 -7.15 14.52 7.85
N PHE A 39 -6.78 14.28 6.58
CA PHE A 39 -7.63 14.63 5.45
C PHE A 39 -8.64 13.52 5.16
N ASN A 40 -9.84 13.92 4.73
CA ASN A 40 -10.88 12.99 4.31
C ASN A 40 -10.84 12.76 2.79
N CYS A 41 -11.15 11.53 2.39
CA CYS A 41 -11.37 11.17 0.99
C CYS A 41 -12.87 11.04 0.77
N TRP A 42 -13.41 11.75 -0.23
CA TRP A 42 -14.83 11.75 -0.56
C TRP A 42 -15.04 11.01 -1.87
N TYR A 43 -16.02 10.12 -1.87
CA TYR A 43 -16.53 9.52 -3.11
C TYR A 43 -17.59 10.44 -3.70
N PHE A 44 -17.41 10.84 -4.96
CA PHE A 44 -18.36 11.67 -5.69
C PHE A 44 -18.89 10.91 -6.90
N PRO A 45 -20.11 10.35 -6.86
CA PRO A 45 -20.62 9.43 -7.89
C PRO A 45 -20.73 10.05 -9.28
N LYS A 46 -20.91 11.38 -9.36
CA LYS A 46 -21.02 12.10 -10.64
C LYS A 46 -19.68 12.34 -11.35
N ALA A 47 -18.56 12.16 -10.65
CA ALA A 47 -17.22 12.24 -11.25
C ALA A 47 -16.87 10.90 -11.90
N VAL A 48 -17.21 10.75 -13.16
CA VAL A 48 -16.96 9.53 -13.93
C VAL A 48 -15.66 9.67 -14.70
N ALA A 49 -14.81 8.65 -14.59
CA ALA A 49 -13.59 8.53 -15.39
C ALA A 49 -13.50 7.12 -15.97
N PHE A 50 -13.11 7.01 -17.23
CA PHE A 50 -12.86 5.73 -17.89
C PHE A 50 -11.39 5.38 -17.75
N HIS A 51 -11.11 4.18 -17.27
CA HIS A 51 -9.75 3.68 -17.11
C HIS A 51 -9.63 2.28 -17.71
N GLY A 52 -8.77 2.13 -18.71
CA GLY A 52 -8.47 0.82 -19.33
C GLY A 52 -7.65 -0.05 -18.37
N ARG A 53 -8.31 -0.73 -17.44
CA ARG A 53 -7.63 -1.66 -16.55
C ARG A 53 -7.55 -3.04 -17.21
N GLY A 54 -6.35 -3.62 -17.25
CA GLY A 54 -6.14 -5.01 -17.69
C GLY A 54 -6.73 -6.06 -16.74
N THR A 55 -7.14 -5.67 -15.53
CA THR A 55 -7.81 -6.53 -14.56
C THR A 55 -9.23 -6.01 -14.33
N GLY A 56 -10.24 -6.75 -14.78
CA GLY A 56 -11.65 -6.39 -14.61
C GLY A 56 -12.05 -6.24 -13.13
N VAL A 57 -13.20 -5.60 -12.92
CA VAL A 57 -13.86 -5.51 -11.60
C VAL A 57 -14.28 -6.91 -11.17
N ILE A 58 -13.80 -7.38 -10.02
CA ILE A 58 -14.19 -8.68 -9.47
C ILE A 58 -14.99 -8.40 -8.20
N GLU A 59 -16.29 -8.66 -8.27
CA GLU A 59 -17.23 -8.40 -7.16
C GLU A 59 -16.96 -9.27 -5.92
N ARG A 60 -16.56 -10.52 -6.11
CA ARG A 60 -16.15 -11.42 -5.02
C ARG A 60 -14.84 -12.13 -5.37
N ARG A 61 -13.86 -12.04 -4.51
CA ARG A 61 -12.55 -12.67 -4.72
C ARG A 61 -12.46 -13.97 -3.94
N THR A 62 -12.70 -15.10 -4.59
CA THR A 62 -12.27 -16.38 -4.04
C THR A 62 -10.75 -16.50 -4.14
N ILE A 63 -10.15 -17.30 -3.25
CA ILE A 63 -8.70 -17.58 -3.26
C ILE A 63 -8.26 -18.03 -4.66
N ARG A 64 -9.04 -18.92 -5.31
CA ARG A 64 -8.76 -19.42 -6.68
C ARG A 64 -8.72 -18.28 -7.71
N GLN A 65 -9.63 -17.31 -7.61
CA GLN A 65 -9.66 -16.14 -8.51
C GLN A 65 -8.47 -15.22 -8.27
N ILE A 66 -8.05 -15.04 -7.01
CA ILE A 66 -6.85 -14.26 -6.67
C ILE A 66 -5.62 -14.87 -7.36
N PHE A 67 -5.43 -16.20 -7.27
CA PHE A 67 -4.32 -16.89 -7.93
C PHE A 67 -4.41 -16.81 -9.46
N LYS A 68 -5.61 -17.01 -10.05
CA LYS A 68 -5.82 -16.89 -11.49
C LYS A 68 -5.47 -15.49 -11.98
N ASN A 69 -5.97 -14.45 -11.31
CA ASN A 69 -5.70 -13.06 -11.67
C ASN A 69 -4.22 -12.71 -11.52
N ARG A 70 -3.57 -13.21 -10.46
CA ARG A 70 -2.15 -12.98 -10.26
C ARG A 70 -1.30 -13.59 -11.40
N ARG A 71 -1.68 -14.75 -11.94
CA ARG A 71 -1.01 -15.38 -13.09
C ARG A 71 -1.12 -14.56 -14.38
N ASN A 72 -2.20 -13.78 -14.54
CA ASN A 72 -2.40 -12.91 -15.70
C ASN A 72 -1.55 -11.62 -15.64
N LEU A 73 -0.98 -11.30 -14.49
CA LEU A 73 -0.09 -10.16 -14.35
C LEU A 73 1.31 -10.52 -14.89
N SER A 74 1.97 -9.55 -15.54
CA SER A 74 3.36 -9.70 -15.95
C SER A 74 4.28 -9.89 -14.73
N LYS A 75 5.47 -10.44 -14.94
CA LYS A 75 6.50 -10.54 -13.88
C LYS A 75 6.84 -9.17 -13.29
N PHE A 76 6.87 -8.14 -14.13
CA PHE A 76 7.09 -6.76 -13.73
C PHE A 76 6.00 -6.26 -12.76
N GLN A 77 4.72 -6.44 -13.10
CA GLN A 77 3.59 -6.05 -12.25
C GLN A 77 3.62 -6.79 -10.91
N ARG A 78 3.89 -8.11 -10.92
CA ARG A 78 3.98 -8.92 -9.70
C ARG A 78 5.13 -8.49 -8.81
N PHE A 79 6.28 -8.17 -9.40
CA PHE A 79 7.48 -7.71 -8.72
C PHE A 79 7.22 -6.41 -7.94
N TYR A 80 6.77 -5.35 -8.62
CA TYR A 80 6.53 -4.06 -7.96
C TYR A 80 5.35 -4.11 -6.99
N SER A 81 4.27 -4.81 -7.33
CA SER A 81 3.12 -4.98 -6.43
C SER A 81 3.50 -5.68 -5.13
N PHE A 82 4.35 -6.70 -5.17
CA PHE A 82 4.83 -7.41 -3.99
C PHE A 82 5.73 -6.52 -3.14
N ARG A 83 6.80 -5.99 -3.72
CA ARG A 83 7.75 -5.11 -3.03
C ARG A 83 7.07 -3.90 -2.38
N ASN A 84 6.27 -3.20 -3.17
CA ASN A 84 5.65 -1.93 -2.73
C ASN A 84 4.55 -2.16 -1.70
N GLN A 85 3.86 -3.30 -1.72
CA GLN A 85 2.89 -3.64 -0.67
C GLN A 85 3.56 -3.72 0.71
N HIS A 86 4.73 -4.35 0.79
CA HIS A 86 5.47 -4.46 2.05
C HIS A 86 6.05 -3.11 2.48
N LEU A 87 6.65 -2.35 1.55
CA LEU A 87 7.17 -0.99 1.82
C LEU A 87 6.06 -0.05 2.32
N MET A 88 4.90 -0.04 1.65
CA MET A 88 3.76 0.80 2.01
C MET A 88 3.23 0.46 3.41
N ASN A 89 3.03 -0.83 3.69
CA ASN A 89 2.57 -1.27 5.00
C ASN A 89 3.54 -0.87 6.10
N PHE A 90 4.83 -1.14 5.89
CA PHE A 90 5.87 -0.77 6.85
C PHE A 90 5.92 0.74 7.06
N LYS A 91 5.85 1.52 5.99
CA LYS A 91 5.95 2.99 6.04
C LYS A 91 4.77 3.63 6.77
N ASN A 92 3.53 3.21 6.46
CA ASN A 92 2.32 3.93 6.84
C ASN A 92 1.57 3.35 8.04
N THR A 93 1.86 2.12 8.49
CA THR A 93 1.14 1.54 9.63
C THR A 93 1.67 2.09 10.96
N PRO A 94 0.85 2.77 11.78
CA PRO A 94 1.24 3.17 13.13
C PRO A 94 1.57 1.96 14.00
N ILE A 95 2.54 2.09 14.91
CA ILE A 95 3.01 0.95 15.73
C ILE A 95 1.88 0.32 16.56
N ALA A 96 1.01 1.12 17.16
CA ALA A 96 -0.12 0.61 17.94
C ALA A 96 -1.13 -0.15 17.06
N THR A 97 -1.34 0.27 15.80
CA THR A 97 -2.15 -0.45 14.83
C THR A 97 -1.46 -1.75 14.43
N TYR A 98 -0.15 -1.71 14.18
CA TYR A 98 0.62 -2.90 13.85
C TYR A 98 0.55 -3.95 14.95
N LEU A 99 0.76 -3.56 16.22
CA LEU A 99 0.68 -4.48 17.38
C LEU A 99 -0.74 -5.05 17.55
N ARG A 100 -1.78 -4.24 17.37
CA ARG A 100 -3.18 -4.69 17.47
C ARG A 100 -3.53 -5.75 16.45
N TYR A 101 -3.04 -5.63 15.22
CA TYR A 101 -3.35 -6.54 14.11
C TYR A 101 -2.15 -7.42 13.74
N PHE A 102 -1.21 -7.58 14.67
CA PHE A 102 0.03 -8.33 14.43
C PHE A 102 -0.21 -9.74 13.90
N PRO A 103 -1.09 -10.58 14.48
CA PRO A 103 -1.30 -11.94 13.98
C PRO A 103 -1.81 -11.96 12.54
N GLN A 104 -2.74 -11.06 12.18
CA GLN A 104 -3.31 -10.98 10.83
C GLN A 104 -2.28 -10.46 9.81
N ILE A 105 -1.50 -9.46 10.19
CA ILE A 105 -0.43 -8.90 9.35
C ILE A 105 0.65 -9.96 9.12
N LEU A 106 1.11 -10.61 10.18
CA LEU A 106 2.14 -11.65 10.13
C LEU A 106 1.68 -12.85 9.29
N SER A 107 0.48 -13.36 9.52
CA SER A 107 -0.11 -14.47 8.74
C SER A 107 -0.15 -14.15 7.25
N ARG A 108 -0.61 -12.95 6.89
CA ARG A 108 -0.63 -12.49 5.50
C ARG A 108 0.78 -12.37 4.90
N ASP A 109 1.71 -11.77 5.64
CA ASP A 109 3.07 -11.53 5.15
C ASP A 109 3.85 -12.86 5.00
N ILE A 110 3.68 -13.80 5.94
CA ILE A 110 4.22 -15.16 5.82
C ILE A 110 3.61 -15.86 4.60
N SER A 111 2.28 -15.87 4.47
CA SER A 111 1.60 -16.55 3.37
C SER A 111 2.02 -15.99 2.00
N SER A 112 2.11 -14.66 1.88
CA SER A 112 2.53 -14.01 0.63
C SER A 112 4.01 -14.28 0.30
N THR A 113 4.86 -14.34 1.31
CA THR A 113 6.29 -14.63 1.17
C THR A 113 6.51 -16.10 0.79
N LEU A 114 5.84 -17.05 1.44
CA LEU A 114 5.89 -18.46 1.10
C LEU A 114 5.39 -18.71 -0.32
N TYR A 115 4.28 -18.08 -0.70
CA TYR A 115 3.81 -18.15 -2.08
C TYR A 115 4.85 -17.62 -3.07
N ALA A 116 5.48 -16.48 -2.76
CA ALA A 116 6.50 -15.89 -3.61
C ALA A 116 7.72 -16.81 -3.75
N ILE A 117 8.19 -17.44 -2.68
CA ILE A 117 9.32 -18.37 -2.69
C ILE A 117 9.01 -19.60 -3.56
N ILE A 118 7.82 -20.19 -3.39
CA ILE A 118 7.46 -21.47 -4.05
C ILE A 118 7.10 -21.26 -5.52
N TYR A 119 6.28 -20.25 -5.83
CA TYR A 119 5.68 -20.09 -7.15
C TYR A 119 6.27 -18.96 -7.99
N GLU A 120 7.01 -18.03 -7.38
CA GLU A 120 7.53 -16.83 -8.03
C GLU A 120 8.99 -16.54 -7.63
N PRO A 121 9.95 -17.45 -7.90
CA PRO A 121 11.33 -17.32 -7.41
C PRO A 121 12.02 -16.01 -7.85
N PHE A 122 11.56 -15.37 -8.94
CA PHE A 122 12.05 -14.05 -9.33
C PHE A 122 11.78 -12.96 -8.27
N GLN A 123 10.86 -13.19 -7.31
CA GLN A 123 10.56 -12.27 -6.21
C GLN A 123 11.71 -12.16 -5.20
N PHE A 124 12.70 -13.05 -5.20
CA PHE A 124 13.92 -12.86 -4.40
C PHE A 124 14.60 -11.51 -4.73
N LYS A 125 14.55 -11.08 -6.00
CA LYS A 125 15.05 -9.77 -6.40
C LYS A 125 14.23 -8.63 -5.77
N ALA A 126 12.91 -8.79 -5.65
CA ALA A 126 12.04 -7.82 -4.99
C ALA A 126 12.32 -7.73 -3.49
N MET A 127 12.56 -8.88 -2.84
CA MET A 127 12.94 -8.93 -1.43
C MET A 127 14.29 -8.24 -1.18
N PHE A 128 15.27 -8.50 -2.04
CA PHE A 128 16.56 -7.82 -1.97
C PHE A 128 16.42 -6.30 -2.14
N GLN A 129 15.65 -5.87 -3.14
CA GLN A 129 15.38 -4.43 -3.33
C GLN A 129 14.60 -3.82 -2.16
N TYR A 130 13.68 -4.57 -1.54
CA TYR A 130 13.00 -4.11 -0.33
C TYR A 130 14.00 -3.73 0.77
N PHE A 131 14.96 -4.60 1.08
CA PHE A 131 15.99 -4.31 2.09
C PHE A 131 16.90 -3.14 1.68
N LYS A 132 17.24 -3.02 0.41
CA LYS A 132 18.04 -1.89 -0.10
C LYS A 132 17.34 -0.54 0.08
N ILE A 133 16.01 -0.50 -0.10
CA ILE A 133 15.21 0.73 0.01
C ILE A 133 14.79 0.99 1.47
N LEU A 134 14.86 0.01 2.35
CA LEU A 134 14.39 0.12 3.73
C LEU A 134 14.95 1.33 4.51
N PRO A 135 16.23 1.74 4.38
CA PRO A 135 16.74 2.94 5.05
C PRO A 135 16.04 4.24 4.62
N SER A 136 15.75 4.40 3.31
CA SER A 136 14.95 5.52 2.80
C SER A 136 13.53 5.47 3.36
N THR A 137 12.90 4.30 3.32
CA THR A 137 11.55 4.08 3.84
C THR A 137 11.45 4.40 5.33
N LEU A 138 12.47 4.08 6.13
CA LEU A 138 12.54 4.42 7.56
C LEU A 138 12.57 5.94 7.79
N LYS A 139 13.35 6.69 7.00
CA LYS A 139 13.38 8.15 7.06
C LYS A 139 12.00 8.74 6.71
N LYS A 140 11.39 8.25 5.63
CA LYS A 140 10.03 8.65 5.20
C LYS A 140 8.99 8.31 6.27
N ARG A 141 9.05 7.10 6.85
CA ARG A 141 8.21 6.70 7.98
C ARG A 141 8.33 7.64 9.17
N LYS A 142 9.56 7.97 9.58
CA LYS A 142 9.82 8.89 10.71
C LYS A 142 9.13 10.24 10.47
N HIS A 143 9.26 10.80 9.26
CA HIS A 143 8.59 12.04 8.86
C HIS A 143 7.07 11.92 8.95
N ILE A 144 6.48 10.88 8.35
CA ILE A 144 5.01 10.65 8.37
C ILE A 144 4.49 10.49 9.79
N MET A 145 5.15 9.64 10.61
CA MET A 145 4.69 9.38 11.98
C MET A 145 4.82 10.58 12.90
N LYS A 146 5.81 11.45 12.68
CA LYS A 146 5.98 12.71 13.42
C LYS A 146 4.87 13.72 13.09
N ASN A 147 4.46 13.80 11.83
CA ASN A 147 3.52 14.81 11.35
C ASN A 147 2.06 14.31 11.27
N ARG A 148 1.81 13.03 11.57
CA ARG A 148 0.46 12.48 11.53
C ARG A 148 -0.46 13.17 12.55
N LYS A 149 -1.70 13.42 12.13
CA LYS A 149 -2.78 13.95 12.97
C LYS A 149 -3.78 12.87 13.39
N ALA A 150 -3.95 11.84 12.55
CA ALA A 150 -4.85 10.74 12.84
C ALA A 150 -4.31 9.84 13.97
N THR A 151 -5.19 9.49 14.90
CA THR A 151 -4.87 8.51 15.96
C THR A 151 -4.90 7.09 15.40
N SER A 152 -4.25 6.16 16.10
CA SER A 152 -4.35 4.72 15.74
C SER A 152 -5.80 4.23 15.79
N LYS A 153 -6.64 4.78 16.68
CA LYS A 153 -8.07 4.45 16.77
C LYS A 153 -8.81 4.85 15.49
N THR A 154 -8.49 6.00 14.91
CA THR A 154 -9.05 6.45 13.63
C THR A 154 -8.63 5.53 12.49
N ILE A 155 -7.35 5.18 12.40
CA ILE A 155 -6.83 4.28 11.37
C ILE A 155 -7.42 2.88 11.50
N ASN A 156 -7.58 2.37 12.73
CA ASN A 156 -8.16 1.06 12.98
C ASN A 156 -9.59 0.89 12.45
N LYS A 157 -10.37 1.98 12.35
CA LYS A 157 -11.72 1.93 11.75
C LYS A 157 -11.69 1.54 10.27
N TRP A 158 -10.61 1.86 9.55
CA TRP A 158 -10.42 1.53 8.14
C TRP A 158 -9.81 0.15 7.92
N MET A 159 -9.13 -0.40 8.94
CA MET A 159 -8.51 -1.74 8.85
C MET A 159 -9.51 -2.88 8.99
N VAL A 160 -10.64 -2.63 9.60
CA VAL A 160 -11.71 -3.62 9.83
C VAL A 160 -13.00 -3.08 9.21
N GLN A 161 -13.11 -3.16 7.89
CA GLN A 161 -14.43 -3.19 7.27
C GLN A 161 -15.01 -4.59 7.50
N LYS A 162 -16.05 -4.67 8.34
CA LYS A 162 -16.91 -5.86 8.36
C LYS A 162 -17.51 -6.03 6.96
N PRO A 163 -17.52 -7.25 6.42
CA PRO A 163 -18.17 -7.53 5.16
C PRO A 163 -19.65 -7.19 5.19
#